data_c9dd4dd9af80eee687c3ca5e8e054d44
#
_entry.id   c9dd4dd9af80eee687c3ca5e8e054d44
#
_cell.length_a   1.000
_cell.length_b   1.000
_cell.length_c   1.000
_cell.angle_alpha   90.00
_cell.angle_beta   90.00
_cell.angle_gamma   90.00
#
_symmetry.space_group_name_H-M   'P 1'
#
loop_
_entity.id
_entity.type
_entity.pdbx_description
1 polymer ?
#
loop_
_entity_poly.entity_id
_entity_poly.type
_entity_poly.pdbx_seq_one_letter_code
_entity_poly.pdbx_strand_id
1 'polypeptide(L)'
;SNFEISRFYGFNLFIKILLDKILSLFFLIILSPVFIFSLIFVYLEDGYPLFFTQDRTGWDGRRFKIFKIRSLKKEKFDTKVQVIENDKRLLKIGKFIRRFSIDEIPQFYNVLIGDMSIVGPRPHMVEHDILYSGLFKSFLKRHKANPGLTGWAQVSGYRGATPVDDLMKKRMEHDLWYLNNWTNLLDLYIMFKTFFIIFKKPGRR
;
A
#
# COMPACT_ATOMS: atom_id res chain seq x y z
N SER A 1 -21.15 -17.57 12.76
CA SER A 1 -20.13 -18.39 12.10
C SER A 1 -18.75 -17.94 12.61
N ASN A 2 -18.06 -18.81 13.31
CA ASN A 2 -16.71 -18.61 13.80
C ASN A 2 -15.79 -18.47 12.59
N PHE A 3 -15.42 -17.24 12.26
CA PHE A 3 -14.36 -16.98 11.31
C PHE A 3 -13.06 -17.37 12.01
N GLU A 4 -12.59 -18.56 11.75
CA GLU A 4 -11.26 -18.99 12.13
C GLU A 4 -10.24 -18.15 11.34
N ILE A 5 -9.79 -17.05 11.93
CA ILE A 5 -8.61 -16.28 11.47
C ILE A 5 -7.36 -17.08 11.84
N SER A 6 -7.41 -18.38 11.59
CA SER A 6 -6.46 -19.34 12.13
C SER A 6 -5.27 -19.62 11.21
N ARG A 7 -5.05 -18.82 10.14
CA ARG A 7 -3.96 -19.08 9.20
C ARG A 7 -2.71 -18.23 9.43
N PHE A 8 -2.86 -17.04 10.05
CA PHE A 8 -1.72 -16.16 10.39
C PHE A 8 -1.10 -16.52 11.75
N TYR A 9 -0.62 -17.76 11.93
CA TYR A 9 0.07 -18.18 13.14
C TYR A 9 1.11 -19.28 12.86
N GLY A 10 1.94 -19.55 13.86
CA GLY A 10 2.91 -20.61 13.83
C GLY A 10 4.01 -20.43 12.78
N PHE A 11 4.53 -21.53 12.30
CA PHE A 11 5.68 -21.57 11.38
C PHE A 11 5.44 -20.84 10.04
N ASN A 12 4.22 -20.91 9.51
CA ASN A 12 3.88 -20.21 8.26
C ASN A 12 3.96 -18.70 8.40
N LEU A 13 3.53 -18.13 9.54
CA LEU A 13 3.67 -16.69 9.81
C LEU A 13 5.14 -16.30 9.98
N PHE A 14 5.95 -17.13 10.64
CA PHE A 14 7.39 -16.91 10.76
C PHE A 14 8.05 -16.84 9.38
N ILE A 15 7.76 -17.81 8.48
CA ILE A 15 8.25 -17.79 7.10
C ILE A 15 7.82 -16.51 6.37
N LYS A 16 6.55 -16.10 6.51
CA LYS A 16 6.06 -14.85 5.90
C LYS A 16 6.88 -13.64 6.35
N ILE A 17 7.05 -13.47 7.66
CA ILE A 17 7.80 -12.34 8.22
C ILE A 17 9.25 -12.33 7.74
N LEU A 18 9.88 -13.51 7.68
CA LEU A 18 11.25 -13.66 7.20
C LEU A 18 11.36 -13.29 5.71
N LEU A 19 10.46 -13.81 4.87
CA LEU A 19 10.40 -13.49 3.44
C LEU A 19 10.12 -12.00 3.21
N ASP A 20 9.19 -11.42 3.94
CA ASP A 20 8.87 -10.00 3.86
C ASP A 20 10.13 -9.14 4.10
N LYS A 21 10.91 -9.46 5.14
CA LYS A 21 12.13 -8.71 5.48
C LYS A 21 13.24 -8.91 4.45
N ILE A 22 13.51 -10.16 4.05
CA ILE A 22 14.55 -10.47 3.05
C ILE A 22 14.24 -9.80 1.71
N LEU A 23 13.01 -9.96 1.21
CA LEU A 23 12.60 -9.38 -0.06
C LEU A 23 12.54 -7.85 0.00
N SER A 24 12.14 -7.26 1.13
CA SER A 24 12.13 -5.80 1.28
C SER A 24 13.53 -5.22 1.25
N LEU A 25 14.50 -5.85 1.92
CA LEU A 25 15.90 -5.44 1.86
C LEU A 25 16.45 -5.57 0.44
N PHE A 26 16.18 -6.69 -0.22
CA PHE A 26 16.57 -6.94 -1.61
C PHE A 26 16.02 -5.87 -2.55
N PHE A 27 14.71 -5.56 -2.47
CA PHE A 27 14.10 -4.53 -3.32
C PHE A 27 14.60 -3.12 -3.00
N LEU A 28 14.88 -2.77 -1.75
CA LEU A 28 15.48 -1.48 -1.41
C LEU A 28 16.87 -1.33 -2.04
N ILE A 29 17.69 -2.37 -2.05
CA ILE A 29 19.02 -2.35 -2.68
C ILE A 29 18.89 -2.24 -4.20
N ILE A 30 18.11 -3.09 -4.85
CA ILE A 30 17.97 -3.12 -6.32
C ILE A 30 17.30 -1.85 -6.84
N LEU A 31 16.30 -1.32 -6.14
CA LEU A 31 15.57 -0.13 -6.56
C LEU A 31 16.25 1.18 -6.09
N SER A 32 17.35 1.11 -5.33
CA SER A 32 18.06 2.28 -4.82
C SER A 32 18.49 3.28 -5.92
N PRO A 33 18.97 2.89 -7.11
CA PRO A 33 19.29 3.85 -8.16
C PRO A 33 18.05 4.65 -8.60
N VAL A 34 16.94 3.96 -8.88
CA VAL A 34 15.68 4.61 -9.29
C VAL A 34 15.12 5.49 -8.18
N PHE A 35 15.25 5.06 -6.93
CA PHE A 35 14.86 5.82 -5.75
C PHE A 35 15.66 7.12 -5.63
N ILE A 36 17.00 7.06 -5.71
CA ILE A 36 17.89 8.22 -5.62
C ILE A 36 17.61 9.20 -6.77
N PHE A 37 17.52 8.72 -8.01
CA PHE A 37 17.17 9.57 -9.15
C PHE A 37 15.83 10.29 -8.93
N SER A 38 14.82 9.58 -8.43
CA SER A 38 13.51 10.18 -8.15
C SER A 38 13.58 11.29 -7.10
N LEU A 39 14.39 11.12 -6.04
CA LEU A 39 14.61 12.16 -5.03
C LEU A 39 15.30 13.39 -5.61
N ILE A 40 16.33 13.20 -6.46
CA ILE A 40 17.04 14.29 -7.13
C ILE A 40 16.06 15.10 -7.99
N PHE A 41 15.24 14.45 -8.82
CA PHE A 41 14.28 15.15 -9.66
C PHE A 41 13.19 15.88 -8.87
N VAL A 42 12.69 15.30 -7.77
CA VAL A 42 11.75 15.99 -6.87
C VAL A 42 12.41 17.23 -6.27
N TYR A 43 13.68 17.13 -5.85
CA TYR A 43 14.43 18.26 -5.32
C TYR A 43 14.62 19.37 -6.36
N LEU A 44 15.02 19.02 -7.58
CA LEU A 44 15.25 19.98 -8.66
C LEU A 44 13.96 20.68 -9.11
N GLU A 45 12.82 19.97 -9.06
CA GLU A 45 11.53 20.55 -9.50
C GLU A 45 10.88 21.45 -8.43
N ASP A 46 10.97 21.09 -7.13
CA ASP A 46 10.19 21.77 -6.07
C ASP A 46 10.88 21.77 -4.68
N GLY A 47 12.18 21.41 -4.60
CA GLY A 47 12.99 21.43 -3.37
C GLY A 47 12.47 20.50 -2.26
N TYR A 48 12.84 20.80 -1.01
CA TYR A 48 12.39 20.04 0.18
C TYR A 48 10.94 20.36 0.57
N PRO A 49 10.23 19.43 1.30
CA PRO A 49 10.67 18.09 1.71
C PRO A 49 10.61 17.08 0.55
N LEU A 50 11.48 16.05 0.57
CA LEU A 50 11.52 15.00 -0.45
C LEU A 50 10.52 13.87 -0.16
N PHE A 51 10.21 13.68 1.12
CA PHE A 51 9.32 12.63 1.59
C PHE A 51 7.98 13.19 2.03
N PHE A 52 6.99 12.35 1.88
CA PHE A 52 5.65 12.51 2.41
C PHE A 52 5.39 11.40 3.41
N THR A 53 4.85 11.76 4.57
CA THR A 53 4.41 10.81 5.59
C THR A 53 2.94 11.03 5.92
N GLN A 54 2.22 9.96 6.22
CA GLN A 54 0.83 10.01 6.61
C GLN A 54 0.50 8.88 7.59
N ASP A 55 -0.32 9.17 8.59
CA ASP A 55 -0.80 8.16 9.51
C ASP A 55 -1.79 7.21 8.83
N ARG A 56 -1.60 5.93 9.08
CA ARG A 56 -2.42 4.83 8.59
C ARG A 56 -2.76 3.88 9.72
N THR A 57 -3.85 3.14 9.54
CA THR A 57 -4.20 2.06 10.44
C THR A 57 -3.55 0.77 9.96
N GLY A 58 -2.82 0.13 10.85
CA GLY A 58 -2.12 -1.13 10.63
C GLY A 58 -2.74 -2.30 11.37
N TRP A 59 -1.89 -3.27 11.72
CA TRP A 59 -2.29 -4.48 12.44
C TRP A 59 -2.98 -4.14 13.76
N ASP A 60 -4.08 -4.81 14.00
CA ASP A 60 -4.93 -4.68 15.20
C ASP A 60 -5.33 -3.23 15.55
N GLY A 61 -5.49 -2.39 14.51
CA GLY A 61 -5.89 -1.00 14.66
C GLY A 61 -4.78 -0.04 15.09
N ARG A 62 -3.54 -0.49 15.22
CA ARG A 62 -2.40 0.36 15.59
C ARG A 62 -2.08 1.36 14.49
N ARG A 63 -1.81 2.60 14.87
CA ARG A 63 -1.40 3.64 13.91
C ARG A 63 0.09 3.54 13.61
N PHE A 64 0.44 3.74 12.35
CA PHE A 64 1.83 3.85 11.90
C PHE A 64 1.97 4.91 10.83
N LYS A 65 3.19 5.39 10.60
CA LYS A 65 3.49 6.36 9.53
C LYS A 65 3.95 5.64 8.28
N ILE A 66 3.17 5.80 7.20
CA ILE A 66 3.59 5.34 5.88
C ILE A 66 4.56 6.34 5.26
N PHE A 67 5.62 5.86 4.62
CA PHE A 67 6.60 6.68 3.93
C PHE A 67 6.40 6.63 2.41
N LYS A 68 6.47 7.79 1.75
CA LYS A 68 6.41 7.91 0.29
C LYS A 68 7.35 8.99 -0.21
N ILE A 69 7.76 8.90 -1.49
CA ILE A 69 8.38 10.05 -2.15
C ILE A 69 7.27 11.08 -2.40
N ARG A 70 7.56 12.35 -2.13
CA ARG A 70 6.61 13.43 -2.40
C ARG A 70 6.38 13.59 -3.90
N SER A 71 5.11 13.57 -4.29
CA SER A 71 4.68 13.70 -5.68
C SER A 71 3.81 14.94 -5.94
N LEU A 72 3.48 15.70 -4.90
CA LEU A 72 2.66 16.90 -4.97
C LEU A 72 3.49 18.16 -4.73
N LYS A 73 3.08 19.27 -5.33
CA LYS A 73 3.66 20.60 -5.13
C LYS A 73 3.40 21.08 -3.69
N LYS A 74 4.37 21.75 -3.08
CA LYS A 74 4.28 22.28 -1.71
C LYS A 74 3.11 23.23 -1.51
N GLU A 75 2.91 24.17 -2.43
CA GLU A 75 1.90 25.23 -2.33
C GLU A 75 0.47 24.72 -2.36
N LYS A 76 0.25 23.48 -2.82
CA LYS A 76 -1.07 22.87 -3.01
C LYS A 76 -1.22 21.56 -2.23
N PHE A 77 -0.51 21.46 -1.12
CA PHE A 77 -0.41 20.23 -0.35
C PHE A 77 -1.62 20.05 0.59
N ASP A 78 -2.74 19.59 0.04
CA ASP A 78 -3.86 19.12 0.84
C ASP A 78 -3.84 17.59 0.92
N THR A 79 -3.54 17.08 2.13
CA THR A 79 -3.43 15.64 2.41
C THR A 79 -4.77 14.93 2.54
N LYS A 80 -5.86 15.68 2.73
CA LYS A 80 -7.20 15.14 2.96
C LYS A 80 -7.90 14.74 1.67
N VAL A 81 -7.53 15.38 0.55
CA VAL A 81 -8.12 15.12 -0.75
C VAL A 81 -7.32 14.06 -1.50
N GLN A 82 -7.98 12.97 -1.89
CA GLN A 82 -7.37 11.93 -2.71
C GLN A 82 -6.89 12.50 -4.05
N VAL A 83 -5.70 12.07 -4.46
CA VAL A 83 -5.11 12.47 -5.74
C VAL A 83 -5.78 11.68 -6.86
N ILE A 84 -6.35 12.40 -7.83
CA ILE A 84 -6.99 11.84 -9.03
C ILE A 84 -6.03 11.83 -10.22
N GLU A 85 -6.41 11.15 -11.30
CA GLU A 85 -5.68 11.19 -12.56
C GLU A 85 -5.67 12.62 -13.12
N ASN A 86 -4.49 13.09 -13.58
CA ASN A 86 -4.27 14.48 -14.06
C ASN A 86 -4.47 15.60 -13.02
N ASP A 87 -4.32 15.29 -11.74
CA ASP A 87 -4.39 16.28 -10.68
C ASP A 87 -3.35 17.39 -10.90
N LYS A 88 -3.81 18.66 -10.91
CA LYS A 88 -2.96 19.85 -11.13
C LYS A 88 -1.93 20.10 -10.02
N ARG A 89 -2.11 19.43 -8.88
CA ARG A 89 -1.17 19.48 -7.75
C ARG A 89 0.08 18.62 -7.98
N LEU A 90 0.06 17.72 -8.97
CA LEU A 90 1.19 16.81 -9.23
C LEU A 90 2.40 17.56 -9.78
N LEU A 91 3.58 17.20 -9.28
CA LEU A 91 4.85 17.49 -9.94
C LEU A 91 4.91 16.79 -11.29
N LYS A 92 5.69 17.32 -12.24
CA LYS A 92 5.92 16.64 -13.53
C LYS A 92 6.53 15.26 -13.31
N ILE A 93 7.60 15.19 -12.50
CA ILE A 93 8.18 13.90 -12.07
C ILE A 93 7.19 13.11 -11.21
N GLY A 94 6.32 13.76 -10.45
CA GLY A 94 5.29 13.15 -9.62
C GLY A 94 4.32 12.29 -10.42
N LYS A 95 3.95 12.71 -11.63
CA LYS A 95 3.12 11.89 -12.56
C LYS A 95 3.84 10.60 -12.93
N PHE A 96 5.14 10.68 -13.25
CA PHE A 96 5.95 9.53 -13.62
C PHE A 96 6.14 8.54 -12.46
N ILE A 97 6.59 9.03 -11.30
CA ILE A 97 6.85 8.16 -10.15
C ILE A 97 5.58 7.47 -9.65
N ARG A 98 4.42 8.15 -9.69
CA ARG A 98 3.13 7.54 -9.34
C ARG A 98 2.67 6.51 -10.37
N ARG A 99 2.89 6.79 -11.67
CA ARG A 99 2.54 5.86 -12.74
C ARG A 99 3.15 4.48 -12.54
N PHE A 100 4.42 4.42 -12.13
CA PHE A 100 5.16 3.17 -11.89
C PHE A 100 5.22 2.77 -10.41
N SER A 101 4.53 3.50 -9.52
CA SER A 101 4.53 3.26 -8.06
C SER A 101 5.90 3.40 -7.41
N ILE A 102 6.81 4.13 -8.02
CA ILE A 102 8.14 4.45 -7.50
C ILE A 102 8.04 5.25 -6.19
N ASP A 103 6.99 6.09 -6.07
CA ASP A 103 6.68 6.82 -4.85
C ASP A 103 6.45 5.92 -3.63
N GLU A 104 6.17 4.64 -3.83
CA GLU A 104 5.91 3.66 -2.77
C GLU A 104 7.17 2.86 -2.36
N ILE A 105 8.34 3.07 -3.02
CA ILE A 105 9.59 2.38 -2.65
C ILE A 105 9.95 2.57 -1.15
N PRO A 106 9.80 3.75 -0.52
CA PRO A 106 10.10 3.90 0.90
C PRO A 106 9.26 3.00 1.82
N GLN A 107 8.13 2.47 1.35
CA GLN A 107 7.30 1.56 2.16
C GLN A 107 7.95 0.19 2.39
N PHE A 108 8.94 -0.20 1.60
CA PHE A 108 9.75 -1.38 1.93
C PHE A 108 10.48 -1.21 3.28
N TYR A 109 10.80 0.03 3.66
CA TYR A 109 11.30 0.31 5.00
C TYR A 109 10.21 0.05 6.06
N ASN A 110 8.95 0.42 5.82
CA ASN A 110 7.85 0.07 6.73
C ASN A 110 7.71 -1.46 6.90
N VAL A 111 7.98 -2.23 5.84
CA VAL A 111 7.98 -3.70 5.94
C VAL A 111 9.16 -4.20 6.78
N LEU A 112 10.36 -3.64 6.61
CA LEU A 112 11.54 -4.02 7.39
C LEU A 112 11.35 -3.81 8.89
N ILE A 113 10.76 -2.68 9.30
CA ILE A 113 10.49 -2.38 10.71
C ILE A 113 9.27 -3.11 11.27
N GLY A 114 8.46 -3.76 10.40
CA GLY A 114 7.32 -4.60 10.81
C GLY A 114 5.96 -3.89 10.85
N ASP A 115 5.87 -2.63 10.43
CA ASP A 115 4.60 -1.90 10.33
C ASP A 115 3.72 -2.42 9.18
N MET A 116 4.36 -2.97 8.15
CA MET A 116 3.71 -3.48 6.94
C MET A 116 4.23 -4.86 6.56
N SER A 117 3.57 -5.47 5.60
CA SER A 117 3.96 -6.67 4.85
C SER A 117 4.07 -6.33 3.36
N ILE A 118 4.78 -7.12 2.57
CA ILE A 118 4.75 -6.97 1.11
C ILE A 118 3.33 -7.25 0.60
N VAL A 119 2.71 -8.33 1.08
CA VAL A 119 1.35 -8.73 0.69
C VAL A 119 0.40 -8.66 1.88
N GLY A 120 -0.70 -7.93 1.71
CA GLY A 120 -1.74 -7.76 2.73
C GLY A 120 -2.83 -6.79 2.30
N PRO A 121 -3.85 -6.56 3.13
CA PRO A 121 -4.86 -5.53 2.90
C PRO A 121 -4.21 -4.14 2.77
N ARG A 122 -4.62 -3.34 1.77
CA ARG A 122 -4.03 -1.99 1.61
C ARG A 122 -4.40 -1.08 2.78
N PRO A 123 -3.41 -0.37 3.41
CA PRO A 123 -3.70 0.52 4.53
C PRO A 123 -4.47 1.76 4.07
N HIS A 124 -5.53 2.11 4.79
CA HIS A 124 -6.33 3.31 4.53
C HIS A 124 -5.91 4.46 5.45
N MET A 125 -6.32 5.67 5.11
CA MET A 125 -6.24 6.83 6.00
C MET A 125 -7.11 6.58 7.22
N VAL A 126 -6.68 7.07 8.37
CA VAL A 126 -7.42 6.88 9.63
C VAL A 126 -8.86 7.40 9.54
N GLU A 127 -9.06 8.54 8.87
CA GLU A 127 -10.38 9.13 8.65
C GLU A 127 -11.30 8.22 7.81
N HIS A 128 -10.73 7.54 6.81
CA HIS A 128 -11.47 6.58 6.00
C HIS A 128 -11.82 5.31 6.79
N ASP A 129 -10.93 4.85 7.67
CA ASP A 129 -11.23 3.70 8.52
C ASP A 129 -12.36 4.00 9.50
N ILE A 130 -12.41 5.20 10.07
CA ILE A 130 -13.51 5.65 10.92
C ILE A 130 -14.82 5.66 10.13
N LEU A 131 -14.82 6.26 8.93
CA LEU A 131 -16.01 6.33 8.08
C LEU A 131 -16.52 4.92 7.70
N TYR A 132 -15.64 4.08 7.17
CA TYR A 132 -16.04 2.77 6.66
C TYR A 132 -16.32 1.74 7.76
N SER A 133 -15.74 1.89 8.96
CA SER A 133 -16.11 1.05 10.11
C SER A 133 -17.54 1.31 10.60
N GLY A 134 -18.03 2.52 10.43
CA GLY A 134 -19.43 2.88 10.69
C GLY A 134 -20.41 2.28 9.64
N LEU A 135 -19.96 2.18 8.38
CA LEU A 135 -20.78 1.68 7.28
C LEU A 135 -20.79 0.14 7.18
N PHE A 136 -19.67 -0.52 7.49
CA PHE A 136 -19.48 -1.95 7.29
C PHE A 136 -19.01 -2.64 8.57
N LYS A 137 -19.88 -3.43 9.21
CA LYS A 137 -19.58 -4.17 10.47
C LYS A 137 -18.34 -5.07 10.42
N SER A 138 -17.99 -5.58 9.23
CA SER A 138 -16.83 -6.47 9.04
C SER A 138 -15.55 -5.74 8.63
N PHE A 139 -15.60 -4.41 8.46
CA PHE A 139 -14.47 -3.62 7.97
C PHE A 139 -13.20 -3.78 8.84
N LEU A 140 -13.34 -3.72 10.14
CA LEU A 140 -12.22 -3.83 11.08
C LEU A 140 -11.54 -5.22 11.08
N LYS A 141 -12.22 -6.27 10.57
CA LYS A 141 -11.61 -7.61 10.47
C LYS A 141 -10.39 -7.64 9.56
N ARG A 142 -10.29 -6.71 8.60
CA ARG A 142 -9.13 -6.59 7.70
C ARG A 142 -7.84 -6.20 8.43
N HIS A 143 -7.93 -5.62 9.62
CA HIS A 143 -6.77 -5.26 10.45
C HIS A 143 -6.18 -6.45 11.23
N LYS A 144 -6.70 -7.67 11.04
CA LYS A 144 -6.14 -8.89 11.63
C LYS A 144 -4.88 -9.41 10.91
N ALA A 145 -4.45 -8.75 9.83
CA ALA A 145 -3.15 -8.96 9.22
C ALA A 145 -2.42 -7.61 9.06
N ASN A 146 -1.10 -7.67 8.91
CA ASN A 146 -0.32 -6.49 8.56
C ASN A 146 -0.79 -5.92 7.22
N PRO A 147 -0.91 -4.59 7.10
CA PRO A 147 -1.25 -3.97 5.83
C PRO A 147 -0.14 -4.22 4.80
N GLY A 148 -0.55 -4.40 3.52
CA GLY A 148 0.34 -4.74 2.44
C GLY A 148 0.68 -3.58 1.51
N LEU A 149 1.90 -3.60 0.94
CA LEU A 149 2.29 -2.82 -0.24
C LEU A 149 1.39 -3.18 -1.43
N THR A 150 1.17 -4.47 -1.62
CA THR A 150 0.21 -5.04 -2.56
C THR A 150 -0.74 -6.00 -1.84
N GLY A 151 -1.77 -6.48 -2.53
CA GLY A 151 -2.72 -7.39 -1.94
C GLY A 151 -3.73 -7.95 -2.96
N TRP A 152 -4.50 -8.93 -2.53
CA TRP A 152 -5.47 -9.61 -3.40
C TRP A 152 -6.47 -8.65 -4.05
N ALA A 153 -7.04 -7.72 -3.28
CA ALA A 153 -7.94 -6.70 -3.82
C ALA A 153 -7.26 -5.86 -4.92
N GLN A 154 -5.99 -5.46 -4.71
CA GLN A 154 -5.25 -4.64 -5.67
C GLN A 154 -5.00 -5.38 -6.99
N VAL A 155 -4.59 -6.65 -6.94
CA VAL A 155 -4.34 -7.46 -8.15
C VAL A 155 -5.63 -7.95 -8.82
N SER A 156 -6.76 -7.86 -8.14
CA SER A 156 -8.10 -8.15 -8.67
C SER A 156 -8.78 -6.90 -9.27
N GLY A 157 -8.07 -5.76 -9.39
CA GLY A 157 -8.57 -4.57 -10.06
C GLY A 157 -9.11 -3.47 -9.13
N TYR A 158 -9.10 -3.66 -7.82
CA TYR A 158 -9.61 -2.68 -6.83
C TYR A 158 -8.48 -1.85 -6.20
N ARG A 159 -7.50 -1.43 -7.01
CA ARG A 159 -6.31 -0.68 -6.55
C ARG A 159 -6.56 0.81 -6.38
N GLY A 160 -7.39 1.42 -7.19
CA GLY A 160 -7.60 2.87 -7.30
C GLY A 160 -8.30 3.52 -6.11
N ALA A 161 -8.65 4.80 -6.29
CA ALA A 161 -9.56 5.50 -5.37
C ALA A 161 -10.90 4.76 -5.27
N THR A 162 -11.53 4.86 -4.11
CA THR A 162 -12.86 4.27 -3.87
C THR A 162 -13.88 5.39 -3.64
N PRO A 163 -14.25 6.15 -4.69
CA PRO A 163 -15.19 7.26 -4.55
C PRO A 163 -16.62 6.80 -4.29
N VAL A 164 -16.90 5.50 -4.44
CA VAL A 164 -18.23 4.90 -4.31
C VAL A 164 -18.16 3.77 -3.30
N ASP A 165 -19.15 3.67 -2.43
CA ASP A 165 -19.25 2.65 -1.37
C ASP A 165 -19.18 1.21 -1.91
N ASP A 166 -19.75 0.95 -3.09
CA ASP A 166 -19.71 -0.36 -3.73
C ASP A 166 -18.28 -0.82 -4.08
N LEU A 167 -17.42 0.08 -4.53
CA LEU A 167 -16.01 -0.25 -4.80
C LEU A 167 -15.26 -0.58 -3.51
N MET A 168 -15.59 0.16 -2.43
CA MET A 168 -15.02 -0.12 -1.12
C MET A 168 -15.50 -1.45 -0.55
N LYS A 169 -16.78 -1.75 -0.71
CA LYS A 169 -17.35 -3.04 -0.31
C LYS A 169 -16.67 -4.19 -1.01
N LYS A 170 -16.50 -4.13 -2.34
CA LYS A 170 -15.79 -5.15 -3.12
C LYS A 170 -14.33 -5.29 -2.70
N ARG A 171 -13.64 -4.18 -2.44
CA ARG A 171 -12.26 -4.21 -1.92
C ARG A 171 -12.21 -4.94 -0.57
N MET A 172 -13.11 -4.61 0.34
CA MET A 172 -13.20 -5.26 1.65
C MET A 172 -13.48 -6.76 1.52
N GLU A 173 -14.39 -7.17 0.63
CA GLU A 173 -14.69 -8.60 0.37
C GLU A 173 -13.43 -9.35 -0.10
N HIS A 174 -12.63 -8.76 -0.99
CA HIS A 174 -11.37 -9.34 -1.45
C HIS A 174 -10.31 -9.39 -0.34
N ASP A 175 -10.21 -8.35 0.49
CA ASP A 175 -9.30 -8.34 1.63
C ASP A 175 -9.68 -9.44 2.64
N LEU A 176 -10.97 -9.60 2.93
CA LEU A 176 -11.46 -10.66 3.83
C LEU A 176 -11.25 -12.06 3.21
N TRP A 177 -11.47 -12.20 1.90
CA TRP A 177 -11.18 -13.44 1.21
C TRP A 177 -9.71 -13.82 1.34
N TYR A 178 -8.79 -12.85 1.14
CA TYR A 178 -7.36 -13.06 1.33
C TYR A 178 -7.04 -13.55 2.75
N LEU A 179 -7.58 -12.92 3.77
CA LEU A 179 -7.36 -13.31 5.17
C LEU A 179 -7.79 -14.77 5.43
N ASN A 180 -8.92 -15.17 4.86
CA ASN A 180 -9.47 -16.52 5.04
C ASN A 180 -8.73 -17.60 4.23
N ASN A 181 -8.08 -17.22 3.12
CA ASN A 181 -7.42 -18.15 2.20
C ASN A 181 -5.90 -17.99 2.16
N TRP A 182 -5.33 -17.20 3.08
CA TRP A 182 -3.91 -16.90 3.07
C TRP A 182 -3.03 -18.15 3.14
N THR A 183 -2.01 -18.16 2.30
CA THR A 183 -0.86 -19.07 2.30
C THR A 183 0.36 -18.33 1.78
N ASN A 184 1.58 -18.80 2.10
CA ASN A 184 2.81 -18.22 1.55
C ASN A 184 2.85 -18.33 0.01
N LEU A 185 2.27 -19.37 -0.59
CA LEU A 185 2.16 -19.51 -2.04
C LEU A 185 1.22 -18.48 -2.66
N LEU A 186 0.13 -18.14 -1.97
CA LEU A 186 -0.77 -17.08 -2.41
C LEU A 186 -0.04 -15.71 -2.41
N ASP A 187 0.80 -15.44 -1.42
CA ASP A 187 1.60 -14.23 -1.38
C ASP A 187 2.56 -14.16 -2.57
N LEU A 188 3.27 -15.24 -2.87
CA LEU A 188 4.16 -15.31 -4.06
C LEU A 188 3.38 -15.07 -5.36
N TYR A 189 2.20 -15.67 -5.50
CA TYR A 189 1.33 -15.45 -6.65
C TYR A 189 0.89 -13.98 -6.78
N ILE A 190 0.50 -13.34 -5.66
CA ILE A 190 0.10 -11.93 -5.63
C ILE A 190 1.28 -11.02 -6.00
N MET A 191 2.49 -11.29 -5.49
CA MET A 191 3.71 -10.54 -5.84
C MET A 191 4.01 -10.64 -7.33
N PHE A 192 3.98 -11.85 -7.89
CA PHE A 192 4.17 -12.08 -9.32
C PHE A 192 3.13 -11.33 -10.16
N LYS A 193 1.86 -11.46 -9.82
CA LYS A 193 0.77 -10.75 -10.52
C LYS A 193 0.91 -9.23 -10.43
N THR A 194 1.36 -8.71 -9.28
CA THR A 194 1.63 -7.27 -9.08
C THR A 194 2.69 -6.76 -10.04
N PHE A 195 3.78 -7.49 -10.22
CA PHE A 195 4.83 -7.15 -11.17
C PHE A 195 4.25 -6.91 -12.58
N PHE A 196 3.48 -7.86 -13.10
CA PHE A 196 2.87 -7.70 -14.43
C PHE A 196 1.88 -6.55 -14.51
N ILE A 197 1.10 -6.30 -13.46
CA ILE A 197 0.11 -5.22 -13.46
C ILE A 197 0.78 -3.85 -13.49
N ILE A 198 1.89 -3.65 -12.77
CA ILE A 198 2.63 -2.39 -12.77
C ILE A 198 3.11 -2.03 -14.18
N PHE A 199 3.59 -3.02 -14.95
CA PHE A 199 4.08 -2.78 -16.31
C PHE A 199 2.97 -2.77 -17.36
N LYS A 200 1.94 -3.61 -17.23
CA LYS A 200 0.88 -3.74 -18.24
C LYS A 200 -0.17 -2.62 -18.19
N LYS A 201 -0.46 -2.11 -17.00
CA LYS A 201 -1.45 -1.03 -16.77
C LYS A 201 -0.89 0.00 -15.80
N PRO A 202 0.19 0.71 -16.16
CA PRO A 202 0.73 1.74 -15.29
C PRO A 202 -0.30 2.87 -15.15
N GLY A 203 -0.58 3.28 -13.91
CA GLY A 203 -1.38 4.49 -13.65
C GLY A 203 -2.86 4.31 -13.34
N ARG A 204 -3.41 3.10 -13.26
CA ARG A 204 -4.77 2.92 -12.69
C ARG A 204 -4.71 3.06 -11.16
N ARG A 205 -4.87 4.30 -10.71
CA ARG A 205 -5.11 4.68 -9.29
C ARG A 205 -6.41 5.46 -9.19
#